data_f2cac668692d174bd9a4ba78e44bb0a9
#
_entry.id   f2cac668692d174bd9a4ba78e44bb0a9
#
_cell.length_a   1.000
_cell.length_b   1.000
_cell.length_c   1.000
_cell.angle_alpha   90.00
_cell.angle_beta   90.00
_cell.angle_gamma   90.00
#
_symmetry.space_group_name_H-M   'P 1'
#
loop_
_entity.id
_entity.type
_entity.pdbx_description
1 polymer ?
#
loop_
_entity_poly.entity_id
_entity_poly.type
_entity_poly.pdbx_seq_one_letter_code
_entity_poly.pdbx_strand_id
1 'polypeptide(L)'
;MNNKYKNSYIVKEKELVSLSVYNVGFQSCDSLYQWGPGIRDHYLIHYIISGKGRYTVNGSVHTLTPGDAFLVYPNTEVIYQADAEDPWEYTWVGFTGSDAATILRATDFTKAHPYIHSVSNGNEIKRQLMHIYDARGTEFENALEMTGRLYTTLALFVSAATSKPPQNSANSYVQKGIEYISANYSYPITVEDIASYIGLSRSHLFRSFQSILGVSPKEYLTDFRIKQACYLLKHSSLSITAIAGSIGFDNSLYFSETFHKIKGLSPKEYRSKYKKAQE
;
A
#
# COMPACT_ATOMS: atom_id res chain seq x y z
N MET A 1 -8.81 8.67 -40.37
CA MET A 1 -7.58 9.32 -39.86
C MET A 1 -7.57 9.10 -38.35
N ASN A 2 -6.70 8.22 -37.86
CA ASN A 2 -6.57 8.06 -36.41
C ASN A 2 -5.86 9.31 -35.87
N ASN A 3 -6.60 10.17 -35.18
CA ASN A 3 -6.03 11.31 -34.51
C ASN A 3 -5.19 10.77 -33.32
N LYS A 4 -3.87 10.78 -33.46
CA LYS A 4 -2.92 10.42 -32.43
C LYS A 4 -2.92 11.52 -31.36
N TYR A 5 -3.10 11.14 -30.12
CA TYR A 5 -3.19 12.10 -29.01
C TYR A 5 -2.56 11.53 -27.72
N LYS A 6 -2.06 12.43 -26.91
CA LYS A 6 -1.63 12.15 -25.54
C LYS A 6 -2.23 13.18 -24.60
N ASN A 7 -2.99 12.71 -23.63
CA ASN A 7 -3.52 13.54 -22.54
C ASN A 7 -2.98 12.97 -21.22
N SER A 8 -2.33 13.82 -20.44
CA SER A 8 -1.77 13.42 -19.15
C SER A 8 -1.90 14.52 -18.12
N TYR A 9 -2.08 14.13 -16.87
CA TYR A 9 -2.11 15.02 -15.73
C TYR A 9 -1.16 14.51 -14.65
N ILE A 10 -0.35 15.40 -14.08
CA ILE A 10 0.59 15.10 -12.98
C ILE A 10 0.09 15.84 -11.75
N VAL A 11 -0.15 15.13 -10.66
CA VAL A 11 -0.54 15.70 -9.38
C VAL A 11 0.68 16.35 -8.74
N LYS A 12 0.63 17.66 -8.50
CA LYS A 12 1.75 18.43 -7.96
C LYS A 12 1.92 18.24 -6.45
N GLU A 13 0.82 18.24 -5.72
CA GLU A 13 0.79 18.11 -4.27
C GLU A 13 0.18 16.76 -3.88
N LYS A 14 0.91 15.99 -3.06
CA LYS A 14 0.52 14.63 -2.64
C LYS A 14 0.24 14.64 -1.14
N GLU A 15 -0.92 15.12 -0.77
CA GLU A 15 -1.31 15.30 0.64
C GLU A 15 -1.71 13.97 1.31
N LEU A 16 -2.15 12.97 0.51
CA LEU A 16 -2.64 11.70 1.04
C LEU A 16 -1.51 10.67 1.15
N VAL A 17 -1.27 10.16 2.36
CA VAL A 17 -0.14 9.27 2.69
C VAL A 17 -0.44 7.81 2.39
N SER A 18 -1.68 7.36 2.64
CA SER A 18 -2.07 5.95 2.49
C SER A 18 -2.08 5.52 1.03
N LEU A 19 -2.66 6.34 0.16
CA LEU A 19 -2.66 6.17 -1.28
C LEU A 19 -2.82 7.55 -1.93
N SER A 20 -2.10 7.82 -3.01
CA SER A 20 -2.19 9.08 -3.75
C SER A 20 -1.93 8.85 -5.23
N VAL A 21 -2.74 9.46 -6.10
CA VAL A 21 -2.46 9.49 -7.54
C VAL A 21 -1.22 10.34 -7.80
N TYR A 22 -0.29 9.81 -8.58
CA TYR A 22 0.92 10.51 -9.02
C TYR A 22 0.69 11.19 -10.37
N ASN A 23 0.20 10.42 -11.33
CA ASN A 23 -0.20 10.89 -12.64
C ASN A 23 -1.29 9.99 -13.23
N VAL A 24 -2.02 10.50 -14.21
CA VAL A 24 -3.05 9.76 -14.93
C VAL A 24 -3.13 10.27 -16.36
N GLY A 25 -3.53 9.43 -17.29
CA GLY A 25 -3.70 9.83 -18.66
C GLY A 25 -4.08 8.69 -19.60
N PHE A 26 -4.15 9.04 -20.87
CA PHE A 26 -4.38 8.11 -21.98
C PHE A 26 -3.65 8.60 -23.23
N GLN A 27 -3.27 7.66 -24.09
CA GLN A 27 -2.52 7.94 -25.31
C GLN A 27 -2.85 6.94 -26.40
N SER A 28 -3.13 7.45 -27.62
CA SER A 28 -3.06 6.71 -28.86
C SER A 28 -1.65 6.89 -29.42
N CYS A 29 -0.88 5.83 -29.47
CA CYS A 29 0.53 5.88 -29.81
C CYS A 29 0.79 5.93 -31.31
N ASP A 30 1.93 6.53 -31.70
CA ASP A 30 2.48 6.40 -33.04
C ASP A 30 3.06 5.00 -33.26
N SER A 31 3.20 4.60 -34.54
CA SER A 31 3.98 3.41 -34.91
C SER A 31 5.36 3.46 -34.26
N LEU A 32 5.74 2.35 -33.59
CA LEU A 32 7.02 2.21 -32.90
C LEU A 32 7.27 3.25 -31.78
N TYR A 33 6.24 4.00 -31.35
CA TYR A 33 6.41 4.88 -30.18
C TYR A 33 6.96 4.09 -29.00
N GLN A 34 8.06 4.57 -28.43
CA GLN A 34 8.74 3.89 -27.33
C GLN A 34 8.92 4.83 -26.14
N TRP A 35 8.70 4.28 -24.96
CA TRP A 35 9.17 4.86 -23.70
C TRP A 35 10.21 3.94 -23.07
N GLY A 36 11.28 4.53 -22.61
CA GLY A 36 12.39 3.79 -22.01
C GLY A 36 13.52 3.49 -23.01
N PRO A 37 14.62 2.84 -22.55
CA PRO A 37 14.79 2.31 -21.20
C PRO A 37 14.70 3.41 -20.13
N GLY A 38 14.02 3.12 -19.01
CA GLY A 38 13.86 4.10 -17.95
C GLY A 38 13.29 3.50 -16.66
N ILE A 39 13.37 4.28 -15.58
CA ILE A 39 12.93 3.91 -14.25
C ILE A 39 11.85 4.88 -13.79
N ARG A 40 10.86 4.40 -13.03
CA ARG A 40 9.88 5.22 -12.33
C ARG A 40 10.12 5.15 -10.82
N ASP A 41 9.80 6.20 -10.10
CA ASP A 41 9.83 6.30 -8.63
C ASP A 41 8.50 5.92 -7.96
N HIS A 42 7.50 5.59 -8.75
CA HIS A 42 6.13 5.27 -8.36
C HIS A 42 5.60 4.04 -9.08
N TYR A 43 4.52 3.45 -8.60
CA TYR A 43 3.77 2.41 -9.30
C TYR A 43 3.02 3.02 -10.48
N LEU A 44 2.97 2.31 -11.62
CA LEU A 44 2.26 2.80 -12.80
C LEU A 44 1.57 1.62 -13.50
N ILE A 45 0.24 1.61 -13.46
CA ILE A 45 -0.57 0.61 -14.17
C ILE A 45 -0.99 1.19 -15.51
N HIS A 46 -0.78 0.43 -16.58
CA HIS A 46 -1.35 0.68 -17.90
C HIS A 46 -2.40 -0.37 -18.22
N TYR A 47 -3.47 0.05 -18.91
CA TYR A 47 -4.49 -0.82 -19.46
C TYR A 47 -4.59 -0.59 -20.96
N ILE A 48 -4.49 -1.67 -21.75
CA ILE A 48 -4.49 -1.60 -23.23
C ILE A 48 -5.94 -1.55 -23.73
N ILE A 49 -6.27 -0.51 -24.49
CA ILE A 49 -7.62 -0.26 -25.02
C ILE A 49 -7.79 -0.88 -26.39
N SER A 50 -6.79 -0.68 -27.27
CA SER A 50 -6.78 -1.17 -28.66
C SER A 50 -5.34 -1.33 -29.15
N GLY A 51 -5.13 -1.99 -30.27
CA GLY A 51 -3.81 -2.24 -30.84
C GLY A 51 -2.95 -3.14 -29.96
N LYS A 52 -1.66 -3.24 -30.25
CA LYS A 52 -0.72 -4.08 -29.52
C LYS A 52 0.63 -3.41 -29.33
N GLY A 53 1.46 -3.97 -28.43
CA GLY A 53 2.81 -3.49 -28.18
C GLY A 53 3.61 -4.48 -27.35
N ARG A 54 4.85 -4.09 -27.05
CA ARG A 54 5.81 -4.90 -26.29
C ARG A 54 6.14 -4.22 -24.98
N TYR A 55 6.11 -4.97 -23.90
CA TYR A 55 6.58 -4.57 -22.58
C TYR A 55 7.81 -5.39 -22.22
N THR A 56 8.94 -4.73 -22.05
CA THR A 56 10.23 -5.33 -21.67
C THR A 56 10.54 -5.01 -20.24
N VAL A 57 10.76 -6.02 -19.43
CA VAL A 57 11.09 -5.93 -18.02
C VAL A 57 11.94 -7.14 -17.60
N ASN A 58 12.92 -6.94 -16.73
CA ASN A 58 13.83 -8.00 -16.27
C ASN A 58 14.48 -8.80 -17.42
N GLY A 59 14.79 -8.15 -18.55
CA GLY A 59 15.38 -8.77 -19.74
C GLY A 59 14.41 -9.60 -20.60
N SER A 60 13.13 -9.72 -20.21
CA SER A 60 12.10 -10.46 -20.95
C SER A 60 11.15 -9.51 -21.67
N VAL A 61 10.74 -9.90 -22.87
CA VAL A 61 9.80 -9.16 -23.74
C VAL A 61 8.44 -9.84 -23.73
N HIS A 62 7.39 -9.08 -23.43
CA HIS A 62 6.01 -9.56 -23.39
C HIS A 62 5.17 -8.76 -24.38
N THR A 63 4.47 -9.46 -25.28
CA THR A 63 3.50 -8.83 -26.18
C THR A 63 2.17 -8.69 -25.48
N LEU A 64 1.62 -7.48 -25.48
CA LEU A 64 0.36 -7.14 -24.84
C LEU A 64 -0.64 -6.63 -25.86
N THR A 65 -1.91 -6.96 -25.65
CA THR A 65 -3.04 -6.77 -26.56
C THR A 65 -4.25 -6.15 -25.83
N PRO A 66 -5.33 -5.79 -26.52
CA PRO A 66 -6.50 -5.19 -25.88
C PRO A 66 -7.05 -6.06 -24.74
N GLY A 67 -7.35 -5.44 -23.62
CA GLY A 67 -7.80 -6.11 -22.40
C GLY A 67 -6.67 -6.52 -21.44
N ASP A 68 -5.41 -6.43 -21.88
CA ASP A 68 -4.25 -6.67 -21.02
C ASP A 68 -3.93 -5.43 -20.17
N ALA A 69 -3.30 -5.67 -19.02
CA ALA A 69 -2.75 -4.63 -18.19
C ALA A 69 -1.30 -4.93 -17.81
N PHE A 70 -0.46 -3.90 -17.66
CA PHE A 70 0.89 -4.06 -17.12
C PHE A 70 1.20 -3.05 -16.03
N LEU A 71 2.03 -3.47 -15.08
CA LEU A 71 2.45 -2.70 -13.93
C LEU A 71 3.95 -2.42 -14.00
N VAL A 72 4.32 -1.16 -13.91
CA VAL A 72 5.71 -0.74 -13.65
C VAL A 72 5.89 -0.60 -12.14
N TYR A 73 6.79 -1.40 -11.57
CA TYR A 73 7.18 -1.28 -10.18
C TYR A 73 8.18 -0.13 -9.98
N PRO A 74 8.15 0.58 -8.85
CA PRO A 74 9.18 1.57 -8.53
C PRO A 74 10.59 0.99 -8.62
N ASN A 75 11.53 1.80 -9.11
CA ASN A 75 12.94 1.46 -9.23
C ASN A 75 13.25 0.24 -10.13
N THR A 76 12.34 -0.10 -11.06
CA THR A 76 12.55 -1.17 -12.04
C THR A 76 12.74 -0.57 -13.42
N GLU A 77 13.80 -0.97 -14.12
CA GLU A 77 14.04 -0.57 -15.49
C GLU A 77 13.08 -1.28 -16.43
N VAL A 78 12.41 -0.51 -17.28
CA VAL A 78 11.44 -1.02 -18.24
C VAL A 78 11.55 -0.29 -19.58
N ILE A 79 11.10 -0.97 -20.65
CA ILE A 79 10.82 -0.40 -21.95
C ILE A 79 9.42 -0.84 -22.37
N TYR A 80 8.63 0.07 -22.92
CA TYR A 80 7.39 -0.31 -23.58
C TYR A 80 7.27 0.41 -24.92
N GLN A 81 6.94 -0.37 -25.97
CA GLN A 81 6.97 0.05 -27.37
C GLN A 81 5.69 -0.38 -28.09
N ALA A 82 5.07 0.56 -28.79
CA ALA A 82 3.94 0.29 -29.66
C ALA A 82 4.36 -0.57 -30.87
N ASP A 83 3.44 -1.38 -31.38
CA ASP A 83 3.65 -2.15 -32.60
C ASP A 83 3.78 -1.23 -33.83
N ALA A 84 4.44 -1.73 -34.87
CA ALA A 84 4.68 -0.96 -36.09
C ALA A 84 3.41 -0.78 -36.93
N GLU A 85 2.58 -1.81 -37.02
CA GLU A 85 1.42 -1.88 -37.92
C GLU A 85 0.11 -1.60 -37.17
N ASP A 86 0.03 -2.05 -35.90
CA ASP A 86 -1.14 -1.92 -35.04
C ASP A 86 -0.75 -1.33 -33.67
N PRO A 87 -0.31 -0.03 -33.65
CA PRO A 87 0.16 0.63 -32.44
C PRO A 87 -0.97 0.77 -31.41
N TRP A 88 -0.65 0.46 -30.15
CA TRP A 88 -1.63 0.46 -29.08
C TRP A 88 -2.14 1.84 -28.69
N GLU A 89 -3.36 1.84 -28.18
CA GLU A 89 -3.93 2.87 -27.35
C GLU A 89 -4.03 2.35 -25.92
N TYR A 90 -3.64 3.12 -24.93
CA TYR A 90 -3.70 2.75 -23.53
C TYR A 90 -4.11 3.92 -22.64
N THR A 91 -4.63 3.58 -21.47
CA THR A 91 -4.81 4.50 -20.36
C THR A 91 -3.95 4.05 -19.18
N TRP A 92 -3.54 4.98 -18.32
CA TRP A 92 -2.69 4.67 -17.16
C TRP A 92 -3.05 5.47 -15.93
N VAL A 93 -2.67 4.94 -14.77
CA VAL A 93 -2.59 5.64 -13.50
C VAL A 93 -1.28 5.33 -12.79
N GLY A 94 -0.54 6.37 -12.44
CA GLY A 94 0.61 6.31 -11.55
C GLY A 94 0.19 6.66 -10.13
N PHE A 95 0.73 5.96 -9.13
CA PHE A 95 0.35 6.16 -7.74
C PHE A 95 1.47 5.80 -6.77
N THR A 96 1.36 6.35 -5.55
CA THR A 96 2.25 6.09 -4.41
C THR A 96 1.41 5.89 -3.16
N GLY A 97 2.03 5.47 -2.06
CA GLY A 97 1.40 5.39 -0.75
C GLY A 97 1.74 4.12 0.01
N SER A 98 1.52 4.15 1.32
CA SER A 98 1.82 3.01 2.21
C SER A 98 1.00 1.76 1.89
N ASP A 99 -0.22 1.92 1.36
CA ASP A 99 -1.14 0.82 1.06
C ASP A 99 -0.87 0.16 -0.30
N ALA A 100 -0.16 0.85 -1.22
CA ALA A 100 0.04 0.42 -2.60
C ALA A 100 0.61 -1.00 -2.69
N ALA A 101 1.71 -1.29 -1.98
CA ALA A 101 2.33 -2.62 -2.00
C ALA A 101 1.42 -3.72 -1.43
N THR A 102 0.63 -3.40 -0.41
CA THR A 102 -0.31 -4.35 0.22
C THR A 102 -1.46 -4.69 -0.72
N ILE A 103 -2.04 -3.68 -1.37
CA ILE A 103 -3.12 -3.87 -2.34
C ILE A 103 -2.62 -4.67 -3.55
N LEU A 104 -1.46 -4.30 -4.11
CA LEU A 104 -0.90 -4.98 -5.28
C LEU A 104 -0.57 -6.46 -5.03
N ARG A 105 -0.17 -6.84 -3.80
CA ARG A 105 0.01 -8.26 -3.44
C ARG A 105 -1.29 -9.08 -3.49
N ALA A 106 -2.44 -8.45 -3.44
CA ALA A 106 -3.74 -9.10 -3.57
C ALA A 106 -4.25 -9.20 -5.01
N THR A 107 -3.48 -8.71 -5.99
CA THR A 107 -3.74 -8.81 -7.43
C THR A 107 -2.88 -9.91 -8.06
N ASP A 108 -3.13 -10.21 -9.32
CA ASP A 108 -2.28 -11.14 -10.10
C ASP A 108 -0.96 -10.50 -10.59
N PHE A 109 -0.72 -9.21 -10.35
CA PHE A 109 0.57 -8.60 -10.63
C PHE A 109 1.64 -9.10 -9.65
N THR A 110 2.74 -9.61 -10.20
CA THR A 110 3.92 -10.00 -9.41
C THR A 110 5.19 -9.35 -9.99
N LYS A 111 6.27 -9.31 -9.22
CA LYS A 111 7.55 -8.82 -9.76
C LYS A 111 8.09 -9.68 -10.89
N ALA A 112 7.77 -10.98 -10.89
CA ALA A 112 8.17 -11.91 -11.96
C ALA A 112 7.26 -11.79 -13.19
N HIS A 113 5.96 -11.52 -12.98
CA HIS A 113 4.95 -11.36 -14.03
C HIS A 113 4.19 -10.05 -13.78
N PRO A 114 4.78 -8.89 -14.12
CA PRO A 114 4.16 -7.59 -13.87
C PRO A 114 3.15 -7.20 -14.96
N TYR A 115 2.37 -8.18 -15.44
CA TYR A 115 1.30 -8.00 -16.41
C TYR A 115 0.21 -9.05 -16.19
N ILE A 116 -0.98 -8.74 -16.65
CA ILE A 116 -2.17 -9.60 -16.60
C ILE A 116 -2.77 -9.62 -18.00
N HIS A 117 -2.98 -10.81 -18.57
CA HIS A 117 -3.70 -10.97 -19.82
C HIS A 117 -5.21 -11.03 -19.59
N SER A 118 -5.98 -10.37 -20.45
CA SER A 118 -7.44 -10.43 -20.50
C SER A 118 -8.11 -10.22 -19.13
N VAL A 119 -7.86 -9.06 -18.49
CA VAL A 119 -8.42 -8.75 -17.17
C VAL A 119 -9.94 -8.87 -17.21
N SER A 120 -10.53 -9.70 -16.34
CA SER A 120 -11.95 -10.08 -16.38
C SER A 120 -12.93 -8.89 -16.28
N ASN A 121 -12.57 -7.81 -15.56
CA ASN A 121 -13.37 -6.60 -15.42
C ASN A 121 -12.85 -5.44 -16.30
N GLY A 122 -12.25 -5.72 -17.46
CA GLY A 122 -11.48 -4.76 -18.25
C GLY A 122 -12.26 -3.50 -18.65
N ASN A 123 -13.52 -3.62 -19.07
CA ASN A 123 -14.35 -2.47 -19.43
C ASN A 123 -14.61 -1.55 -18.23
N GLU A 124 -14.82 -2.13 -17.07
CA GLU A 124 -15.02 -1.36 -15.83
C GLU A 124 -13.71 -0.69 -15.38
N ILE A 125 -12.59 -1.41 -15.44
CA ILE A 125 -11.26 -0.86 -15.15
C ILE A 125 -10.95 0.33 -16.07
N LYS A 126 -11.17 0.18 -17.39
CA LYS A 126 -11.03 1.28 -18.35
C LYS A 126 -11.87 2.50 -17.92
N ARG A 127 -13.14 2.27 -17.60
CA ARG A 127 -14.06 3.34 -17.19
C ARG A 127 -13.56 4.05 -15.92
N GLN A 128 -13.13 3.31 -14.91
CA GLN A 128 -12.62 3.90 -13.66
C GLN A 128 -11.31 4.67 -13.88
N LEU A 129 -10.40 4.18 -14.71
CA LEU A 129 -9.18 4.91 -15.07
C LEU A 129 -9.49 6.25 -15.75
N MET A 130 -10.48 6.28 -16.65
CA MET A 130 -10.94 7.52 -17.27
C MET A 130 -11.60 8.45 -16.26
N HIS A 131 -12.38 7.94 -15.33
CA HIS A 131 -12.98 8.75 -14.27
C HIS A 131 -11.94 9.35 -13.31
N ILE A 132 -10.79 8.67 -13.06
CA ILE A 132 -9.67 9.28 -12.33
C ILE A 132 -9.15 10.50 -13.10
N TYR A 133 -9.01 10.38 -14.42
CA TYR A 133 -8.59 11.50 -15.28
C TYR A 133 -9.60 12.65 -15.26
N ASP A 134 -10.89 12.37 -15.30
CA ASP A 134 -11.96 13.37 -15.29
C ASP A 134 -12.03 14.15 -13.97
N ALA A 135 -11.69 13.50 -12.85
CA ALA A 135 -11.65 14.11 -11.52
C ALA A 135 -10.41 15.00 -11.27
N ARG A 136 -9.51 15.16 -12.27
CA ARG A 136 -8.28 15.95 -12.12
C ARG A 136 -8.57 17.42 -11.81
N GLY A 137 -7.73 18.01 -10.99
CA GLY A 137 -7.80 19.42 -10.62
C GLY A 137 -6.73 19.75 -9.58
N THR A 138 -6.67 21.01 -9.19
CA THR A 138 -5.65 21.53 -8.25
C THR A 138 -6.11 21.55 -6.80
N GLU A 139 -7.43 21.43 -6.56
CA GLU A 139 -8.00 21.51 -5.23
C GLU A 139 -7.90 20.17 -4.49
N PHE A 140 -7.91 20.22 -3.16
CA PHE A 140 -7.85 19.04 -2.31
C PHE A 140 -9.00 18.06 -2.58
N GLU A 141 -10.21 18.58 -2.89
CA GLU A 141 -11.36 17.74 -3.27
C GLU A 141 -11.07 16.88 -4.50
N ASN A 142 -10.34 17.40 -5.49
CA ASN A 142 -9.94 16.65 -6.68
C ASN A 142 -8.96 15.53 -6.31
N ALA A 143 -7.97 15.81 -5.44
CA ALA A 143 -7.03 14.82 -4.95
C ALA A 143 -7.75 13.69 -4.19
N LEU A 144 -8.74 14.04 -3.37
CA LEU A 144 -9.57 13.09 -2.63
C LEU A 144 -10.42 12.22 -3.56
N GLU A 145 -11.10 12.84 -4.56
CA GLU A 145 -11.90 12.13 -5.54
C GLU A 145 -11.05 11.18 -6.40
N MET A 146 -9.92 11.66 -6.95
CA MET A 146 -8.98 10.85 -7.72
C MET A 146 -8.50 9.64 -6.91
N THR A 147 -8.18 9.83 -5.63
CA THR A 147 -7.72 8.76 -4.74
C THR A 147 -8.83 7.76 -4.42
N GLY A 148 -10.04 8.21 -4.16
CA GLY A 148 -11.20 7.33 -3.95
C GLY A 148 -11.47 6.44 -5.18
N ARG A 149 -11.39 7.01 -6.39
CA ARG A 149 -11.52 6.27 -7.65
C ARG A 149 -10.35 5.32 -7.89
N LEU A 150 -9.12 5.67 -7.46
CA LEU A 150 -7.97 4.77 -7.50
C LEU A 150 -8.17 3.55 -6.61
N TYR A 151 -8.68 3.71 -5.37
CA TYR A 151 -9.05 2.57 -4.53
C TYR A 151 -10.08 1.67 -5.21
N THR A 152 -11.11 2.25 -5.82
CA THR A 152 -12.13 1.50 -6.58
C THR A 152 -11.50 0.73 -7.75
N THR A 153 -10.59 1.37 -8.50
CA THR A 153 -9.88 0.73 -9.62
C THR A 153 -9.03 -0.44 -9.15
N LEU A 154 -8.26 -0.26 -8.08
CA LEU A 154 -7.42 -1.32 -7.51
C LEU A 154 -8.27 -2.47 -6.94
N ALA A 155 -9.43 -2.18 -6.34
CA ALA A 155 -10.37 -3.21 -5.89
C ALA A 155 -10.89 -4.09 -7.04
N LEU A 156 -11.05 -3.54 -8.25
CA LEU A 156 -11.41 -4.33 -9.43
C LEU A 156 -10.29 -5.31 -9.82
N PHE A 157 -9.02 -4.90 -9.78
CA PHE A 157 -7.88 -5.81 -10.00
C PHE A 157 -7.80 -6.89 -8.93
N VAL A 158 -8.07 -6.56 -7.66
CA VAL A 158 -8.13 -7.54 -6.56
C VAL A 158 -9.29 -8.52 -6.76
N SER A 159 -10.47 -8.05 -7.17
CA SER A 159 -11.64 -8.93 -7.40
C SER A 159 -11.47 -9.84 -8.61
N ALA A 160 -10.72 -9.37 -9.62
CA ALA A 160 -10.39 -10.11 -10.83
C ALA A 160 -9.26 -11.14 -10.62
N ALA A 161 -8.53 -11.06 -9.51
CA ALA A 161 -7.38 -11.93 -9.26
C ALA A 161 -7.79 -13.40 -9.20
N THR A 162 -7.09 -14.21 -9.98
CA THR A 162 -7.27 -15.67 -10.06
C THR A 162 -6.47 -16.40 -8.99
N SER A 163 -5.31 -15.87 -8.65
CA SER A 163 -4.45 -16.34 -7.56
C SER A 163 -4.77 -15.57 -6.29
N LYS A 164 -5.82 -15.97 -5.56
CA LYS A 164 -6.00 -15.44 -4.20
C LYS A 164 -4.82 -15.92 -3.36
N PRO A 165 -4.07 -15.01 -2.70
CA PRO A 165 -3.07 -15.44 -1.74
C PRO A 165 -3.74 -16.39 -0.75
N PRO A 166 -3.11 -17.51 -0.36
CA PRO A 166 -3.73 -18.49 0.52
C PRO A 166 -4.20 -17.75 1.78
N GLN A 167 -5.52 -17.68 1.98
CA GLN A 167 -6.14 -16.98 3.12
C GLN A 167 -5.65 -17.52 4.48
N ASN A 168 -4.99 -18.67 4.46
CA ASN A 168 -4.52 -19.42 5.61
C ASN A 168 -2.98 -19.54 5.67
N SER A 169 -2.21 -18.65 5.06
CA SER A 169 -0.76 -18.63 5.26
C SER A 169 -0.40 -18.02 6.61
N ALA A 170 0.71 -18.48 7.20
CA ALA A 170 1.22 -17.90 8.46
C ALA A 170 1.39 -16.37 8.34
N ASN A 171 1.80 -15.85 7.16
CA ASN A 171 1.87 -14.43 6.86
C ASN A 171 0.51 -13.72 6.96
N SER A 172 -0.57 -14.33 6.45
CA SER A 172 -1.93 -13.77 6.54
C SER A 172 -2.40 -13.69 7.99
N TYR A 173 -2.10 -14.70 8.79
CA TYR A 173 -2.46 -14.72 10.21
C TYR A 173 -1.71 -13.65 11.01
N VAL A 174 -0.40 -13.50 10.77
CA VAL A 174 0.41 -12.47 11.43
C VAL A 174 -0.07 -11.08 11.00
N GLN A 175 -0.36 -10.86 9.73
CA GLN A 175 -0.88 -9.58 9.24
C GLN A 175 -2.21 -9.22 9.92
N LYS A 176 -3.18 -10.14 9.97
CA LYS A 176 -4.45 -9.93 10.69
C LYS A 176 -4.25 -9.67 12.19
N GLY A 177 -3.26 -10.34 12.81
CA GLY A 177 -2.91 -10.09 14.20
C GLY A 177 -2.35 -8.69 14.43
N ILE A 178 -1.49 -8.21 13.53
CA ILE A 178 -0.96 -6.84 13.55
C ILE A 178 -2.08 -5.82 13.38
N GLU A 179 -2.99 -6.03 12.44
CA GLU A 179 -4.14 -5.17 12.19
C GLU A 179 -5.05 -5.09 13.42
N TYR A 180 -5.38 -6.24 14.03
CA TYR A 180 -6.16 -6.26 15.27
C TYR A 180 -5.46 -5.52 16.42
N ILE A 181 -4.16 -5.73 16.61
CA ILE A 181 -3.36 -5.04 17.62
C ILE A 181 -3.38 -3.51 17.36
N SER A 182 -3.13 -3.09 16.13
CA SER A 182 -3.06 -1.66 15.80
C SER A 182 -4.40 -0.94 15.99
N ALA A 183 -5.51 -1.63 15.76
CA ALA A 183 -6.86 -1.09 15.96
C ALA A 183 -7.31 -1.09 17.43
N ASN A 184 -6.78 -2.02 18.25
CA ASN A 184 -7.30 -2.28 19.60
C ASN A 184 -6.28 -2.13 20.73
N TYR A 185 -5.04 -1.69 20.46
CA TYR A 185 -3.97 -1.62 21.47
C TYR A 185 -4.30 -0.78 22.69
N SER A 186 -5.17 0.23 22.55
CA SER A 186 -5.62 1.11 23.63
C SER A 186 -6.61 0.45 24.61
N TYR A 187 -7.17 -0.69 24.24
CA TYR A 187 -8.05 -1.49 25.09
C TYR A 187 -7.26 -2.61 25.78
N PRO A 188 -7.79 -3.19 26.88
CA PRO A 188 -7.13 -4.28 27.60
C PRO A 188 -7.24 -5.63 26.86
N ILE A 189 -6.77 -5.68 25.61
CA ILE A 189 -6.77 -6.90 24.78
C ILE A 189 -5.70 -7.88 25.27
N THR A 190 -6.03 -9.17 25.14
CA THR A 190 -5.18 -10.32 25.45
C THR A 190 -4.71 -11.03 24.20
N VAL A 191 -3.75 -11.95 24.33
CA VAL A 191 -3.32 -12.83 23.21
C VAL A 191 -4.47 -13.75 22.78
N GLU A 192 -5.35 -14.12 23.70
CA GLU A 192 -6.56 -14.89 23.46
C GLU A 192 -7.54 -14.16 22.54
N ASP A 193 -7.74 -12.86 22.76
CA ASP A 193 -8.61 -12.03 21.92
C ASP A 193 -8.06 -11.94 20.50
N ILE A 194 -6.75 -11.74 20.34
CA ILE A 194 -6.08 -11.73 19.04
C ILE A 194 -6.27 -13.08 18.31
N ALA A 195 -6.03 -14.19 19.02
CA ALA A 195 -6.15 -15.52 18.46
C ALA A 195 -7.58 -15.84 18.04
N SER A 196 -8.57 -15.50 18.88
CA SER A 196 -10.01 -15.68 18.62
C SER A 196 -10.47 -14.89 17.39
N TYR A 197 -10.04 -13.61 17.27
CA TYR A 197 -10.37 -12.76 16.12
C TYR A 197 -9.90 -13.38 14.80
N ILE A 198 -8.72 -14.00 14.81
CA ILE A 198 -8.13 -14.60 13.60
C ILE A 198 -8.67 -16.01 13.32
N GLY A 199 -9.34 -16.63 14.29
CA GLY A 199 -9.80 -18.03 14.22
C GLY A 199 -8.67 -19.04 14.44
N LEU A 200 -7.68 -18.72 15.28
CA LEU A 200 -6.54 -19.58 15.61
C LEU A 200 -6.51 -19.96 17.08
N SER A 201 -5.83 -21.09 17.38
CA SER A 201 -5.41 -21.35 18.75
C SER A 201 -4.23 -20.41 19.13
N ARG A 202 -4.13 -20.07 20.42
CA ARG A 202 -3.01 -19.30 21.00
C ARG A 202 -1.63 -19.84 20.59
N SER A 203 -1.48 -21.16 20.61
CA SER A 203 -0.21 -21.81 20.26
C SER A 203 0.12 -21.64 18.77
N HIS A 204 -0.88 -21.66 17.90
CA HIS A 204 -0.68 -21.44 16.47
C HIS A 204 -0.31 -19.98 16.18
N LEU A 205 -1.02 -19.02 16.80
CA LEU A 205 -0.70 -17.60 16.71
C LEU A 205 0.74 -17.32 17.17
N PHE A 206 1.14 -17.89 18.33
CA PHE A 206 2.50 -17.76 18.84
C PHE A 206 3.55 -18.25 17.84
N ARG A 207 3.39 -19.47 17.30
CA ARG A 207 4.31 -20.02 16.30
C ARG A 207 4.38 -19.17 15.03
N SER A 208 3.25 -18.66 14.56
CA SER A 208 3.20 -17.80 13.37
C SER A 208 3.95 -16.49 13.60
N PHE A 209 3.73 -15.81 14.72
CA PHE A 209 4.45 -14.58 15.07
C PHE A 209 5.95 -14.85 15.24
N GLN A 210 6.31 -15.91 15.97
CA GLN A 210 7.72 -16.26 16.20
C GLN A 210 8.45 -16.59 14.89
N SER A 211 7.81 -17.32 13.96
CA SER A 211 8.45 -17.71 12.70
C SER A 211 8.64 -16.54 11.72
N ILE A 212 7.76 -15.53 11.77
CA ILE A 212 7.74 -14.42 10.79
C ILE A 212 8.39 -13.16 11.34
N LEU A 213 8.13 -12.84 12.61
CA LEU A 213 8.60 -11.60 13.24
C LEU A 213 9.72 -11.81 14.26
N GLY A 214 10.00 -13.06 14.64
CA GLY A 214 10.99 -13.37 15.68
C GLY A 214 10.57 -13.01 17.10
N VAL A 215 9.31 -12.57 17.30
CA VAL A 215 8.77 -12.15 18.61
C VAL A 215 7.41 -12.80 18.86
N SER A 216 7.01 -12.90 20.12
CA SER A 216 5.66 -13.38 20.46
C SER A 216 4.59 -12.30 20.23
N PRO A 217 3.29 -12.68 20.08
CA PRO A 217 2.20 -11.72 19.99
C PRO A 217 2.13 -10.74 21.17
N LYS A 218 2.44 -11.22 22.39
CA LYS A 218 2.48 -10.39 23.60
C LYS A 218 3.61 -9.36 23.56
N GLU A 219 4.80 -9.77 23.16
CA GLU A 219 5.94 -8.85 22.98
C GLU A 219 5.62 -7.81 21.92
N TYR A 220 5.06 -8.22 20.78
CA TYR A 220 4.66 -7.29 19.71
C TYR A 220 3.65 -6.25 20.21
N LEU A 221 2.58 -6.68 20.90
CA LEU A 221 1.60 -5.76 21.50
C LEU A 221 2.26 -4.79 22.49
N THR A 222 3.15 -5.31 23.35
CA THR A 222 3.86 -4.47 24.33
C THR A 222 4.74 -3.44 23.63
N ASP A 223 5.53 -3.83 22.66
CA ASP A 223 6.40 -2.92 21.88
C ASP A 223 5.59 -1.88 21.12
N PHE A 224 4.44 -2.26 20.56
CA PHE A 224 3.53 -1.35 19.88
C PHE A 224 3.02 -0.28 20.87
N ARG A 225 2.52 -0.68 22.04
CA ARG A 225 2.07 0.24 23.12
C ARG A 225 3.19 1.18 23.56
N ILE A 226 4.41 0.68 23.75
CA ILE A 226 5.55 1.50 24.14
C ILE A 226 5.94 2.51 23.04
N LYS A 227 5.84 2.16 21.75
CA LYS A 227 6.01 3.11 20.65
C LYS A 227 4.99 4.24 20.71
N GLN A 228 3.72 3.93 20.97
CA GLN A 228 2.67 4.92 21.14
C GLN A 228 2.92 5.80 22.40
N ALA A 229 3.38 5.21 23.50
CA ALA A 229 3.79 5.97 24.67
C ALA A 229 4.89 6.98 24.36
N CYS A 230 5.92 6.57 23.60
CA CYS A 230 6.99 7.48 23.19
C CYS A 230 6.45 8.69 22.40
N TYR A 231 5.49 8.46 21.50
CA TYR A 231 4.83 9.53 20.77
C TYR A 231 4.09 10.49 21.71
N LEU A 232 3.22 9.96 22.58
CA LEU A 232 2.46 10.78 23.54
C LEU A 232 3.35 11.53 24.52
N LEU A 233 4.44 10.92 24.99
CA LEU A 233 5.41 11.57 25.89
C LEU A 233 6.10 12.77 25.23
N LYS A 234 6.31 12.75 23.92
CA LYS A 234 6.93 13.85 23.15
C LYS A 234 5.94 14.96 22.81
N HIS A 235 4.71 14.57 22.43
CA HIS A 235 3.75 15.48 21.78
C HIS A 235 2.55 15.87 22.64
N SER A 236 2.50 15.44 23.91
CA SER A 236 1.40 15.82 24.81
C SER A 236 1.89 16.20 26.21
N SER A 237 1.02 16.88 26.94
CA SER A 237 1.21 17.19 28.36
C SER A 237 0.49 16.22 29.32
N LEU A 238 -0.06 15.12 28.78
CA LEU A 238 -0.80 14.12 29.58
C LEU A 238 0.05 13.58 30.73
N SER A 239 -0.58 13.29 31.88
CA SER A 239 0.10 12.62 32.98
C SER A 239 0.59 11.23 32.59
N ILE A 240 1.59 10.69 33.28
CA ILE A 240 2.09 9.33 33.02
C ILE A 240 0.98 8.28 33.18
N THR A 241 0.11 8.47 34.18
CA THR A 241 -1.07 7.62 34.41
C THR A 241 -2.07 7.70 33.23
N ALA A 242 -2.35 8.92 32.74
CA ALA A 242 -3.23 9.10 31.60
C ALA A 242 -2.66 8.45 30.31
N ILE A 243 -1.35 8.58 30.09
CA ILE A 243 -0.68 7.90 28.97
C ILE A 243 -0.80 6.37 29.10
N ALA A 244 -0.51 5.82 30.31
CA ALA A 244 -0.65 4.38 30.54
C ALA A 244 -2.05 3.87 30.17
N GLY A 245 -3.10 4.52 30.66
CA GLY A 245 -4.48 4.19 30.33
C GLY A 245 -4.80 4.34 28.83
N SER A 246 -4.30 5.41 28.18
CA SER A 246 -4.53 5.66 26.75
C SER A 246 -3.90 4.63 25.82
N ILE A 247 -2.91 3.88 26.28
CA ILE A 247 -2.22 2.84 25.51
C ILE A 247 -2.55 1.41 25.97
N GLY A 248 -3.58 1.25 26.80
CA GLY A 248 -4.10 -0.05 27.22
C GLY A 248 -3.32 -0.72 28.37
N PHE A 249 -2.62 0.05 29.22
CA PHE A 249 -2.09 -0.46 30.47
C PHE A 249 -3.04 -0.12 31.63
N ASP A 250 -3.52 -1.13 32.33
CA ASP A 250 -4.42 -0.95 33.48
C ASP A 250 -3.69 -0.39 34.72
N ASN A 251 -2.36 -0.54 34.79
CA ASN A 251 -1.54 -0.14 35.92
C ASN A 251 -0.35 0.72 35.43
N SER A 252 -0.29 1.96 35.91
CA SER A 252 0.75 2.94 35.55
C SER A 252 2.14 2.59 36.11
N LEU A 253 2.21 1.83 37.22
CA LEU A 253 3.48 1.34 37.74
C LEU A 253 4.07 0.26 36.83
N TYR A 254 3.26 -0.72 36.48
CA TYR A 254 3.64 -1.77 35.54
C TYR A 254 4.03 -1.21 34.16
N PHE A 255 3.30 -0.18 33.69
CA PHE A 255 3.70 0.56 32.49
C PHE A 255 5.09 1.19 32.64
N SER A 256 5.35 1.89 33.75
CA SER A 256 6.63 2.59 33.97
C SER A 256 7.81 1.62 34.04
N GLU A 257 7.65 0.47 34.71
CA GLU A 257 8.64 -0.61 34.75
C GLU A 257 8.90 -1.22 33.36
N THR A 258 7.84 -1.53 32.63
CA THR A 258 7.93 -2.07 31.27
C THR A 258 8.60 -1.08 30.32
N PHE A 259 8.22 0.20 30.40
CA PHE A 259 8.82 1.27 29.62
C PHE A 259 10.31 1.42 29.90
N HIS A 260 10.68 1.43 31.20
CA HIS A 260 12.08 1.51 31.61
C HIS A 260 12.90 0.31 31.10
N LYS A 261 12.36 -0.90 31.21
CA LYS A 261 12.99 -2.12 30.70
C LYS A 261 13.29 -2.04 29.21
N ILE A 262 12.37 -1.47 28.41
CA ILE A 262 12.50 -1.42 26.94
C ILE A 262 13.29 -0.21 26.46
N LYS A 263 13.20 0.94 27.15
CA LYS A 263 13.82 2.21 26.72
C LYS A 263 15.05 2.62 27.52
N GLY A 264 15.35 1.94 28.61
CA GLY A 264 16.47 2.29 29.51
C GLY A 264 16.27 3.57 30.32
N LEU A 265 15.13 4.24 30.20
CA LEU A 265 14.75 5.47 30.91
C LEU A 265 13.33 5.33 31.42
N SER A 266 13.03 5.95 32.56
CA SER A 266 11.64 6.08 33.03
C SER A 266 10.83 6.96 32.05
N PRO A 267 9.49 6.85 31.98
CA PRO A 267 8.66 7.73 31.17
C PRO A 267 8.88 9.20 31.43
N LYS A 268 9.12 9.58 32.69
CA LYS A 268 9.38 10.97 33.11
C LYS A 268 10.73 11.48 32.57
N GLU A 269 11.78 10.69 32.70
CA GLU A 269 13.12 11.02 32.17
C GLU A 269 13.10 11.11 30.67
N TYR A 270 12.40 10.16 30.00
CA TYR A 270 12.21 10.17 28.55
C TYR A 270 11.53 11.45 28.07
N ARG A 271 10.44 11.87 28.73
CA ARG A 271 9.76 13.14 28.43
C ARG A 271 10.70 14.35 28.60
N SER A 272 11.42 14.43 29.71
CA SER A 272 12.33 15.55 29.98
C SER A 272 13.45 15.64 28.95
N LYS A 273 14.01 14.50 28.53
CA LYS A 273 15.07 14.43 27.51
C LYS A 273 14.61 14.97 26.15
N TYR A 274 13.39 14.64 25.73
CA TYR A 274 12.92 14.99 24.39
C TYR A 274 12.11 16.30 24.32
N LYS A 275 11.61 16.86 25.45
CA LYS A 275 11.07 18.23 25.48
C LYS A 275 12.18 19.29 25.39
N LYS A 276 13.30 19.09 26.08
CA LYS A 276 14.46 19.99 25.98
C LYS A 276 15.13 20.04 24.60
N ALA A 277 14.83 19.13 23.71
CA ALA A 277 15.36 19.10 22.35
C ALA A 277 14.48 19.84 21.33
N GLN A 278 13.34 20.38 21.75
CA GLN A 278 12.41 21.17 20.93
C GLN A 278 12.35 22.67 21.31
N GLU A 279 13.03 23.06 22.40
CA GLU A 279 13.35 24.46 22.77
C GLU A 279 14.73 24.81 22.21
#